data_84c08d33620b601019013951e4e2e601
#
_entry.id   84c08d33620b601019013951e4e2e601
#
_cell.length_a   1.000
_cell.length_b   1.000
_cell.length_c   1.000
_cell.angle_alpha   90.00
_cell.angle_beta   90.00
_cell.angle_gamma   90.00
#
_symmetry.space_group_name_H-M   'P 1'
#
loop_
_entity.id
_entity.type
_entity.pdbx_description
1 polymer ?
#
loop_
_entity_poly.entity_id
_entity_poly.type
_entity_poly.pdbx_seq_one_letter_code
_entity_poly.pdbx_strand_id
1 'polypeptide(L)'
;MLWEELKKIEDEAVNICSEARENSEKIIALAREYAERLISDSKKEAENEALELLNRFLREAKRKREEMLRENEENLRRLRMKAEKRMDRAVETIVNAVVGKLKIE
;
A
#
# COMPACT_ATOMS: atom_id res chain seq x y z
N MET A 1 21.14 -28.33 69.67
CA MET A 1 22.13 -28.20 68.56
C MET A 1 21.61 -28.74 67.28
N LEU A 2 21.19 -29.96 67.21
CA LEU A 2 20.56 -30.50 65.99
C LEU A 2 19.28 -29.73 65.53
N TRP A 3 18.53 -29.26 66.49
CA TRP A 3 17.31 -28.47 66.23
C TRP A 3 17.62 -27.11 65.58
N GLU A 4 18.66 -26.44 66.05
CA GLU A 4 19.07 -25.13 65.47
C GLU A 4 19.63 -25.27 64.06
N GLU A 5 20.37 -26.34 63.80
CA GLU A 5 20.88 -26.65 62.44
C GLU A 5 19.73 -26.99 61.46
N LEU A 6 18.77 -27.77 61.89
CA LEU A 6 17.57 -28.09 61.12
C LEU A 6 16.77 -26.84 60.79
N LYS A 7 16.61 -25.94 61.79
CA LYS A 7 15.92 -24.69 61.62
C LYS A 7 16.62 -23.77 60.63
N LYS A 8 17.93 -23.71 60.62
CA LYS A 8 18.75 -22.97 59.63
C LYS A 8 18.53 -23.52 58.24
N ILE A 9 18.52 -24.83 58.07
CA ILE A 9 18.30 -25.48 56.78
C ILE A 9 16.89 -25.18 56.25
N GLU A 10 15.90 -25.23 57.12
CA GLU A 10 14.51 -24.88 56.76
C GLU A 10 14.37 -23.42 56.33
N ASP A 11 14.99 -22.49 57.10
CA ASP A 11 14.99 -21.07 56.77
C ASP A 11 15.72 -20.76 55.48
N GLU A 12 16.84 -21.39 55.23
CA GLU A 12 17.56 -21.30 53.94
C GLU A 12 16.73 -21.83 52.76
N ALA A 13 16.05 -22.96 52.96
CA ALA A 13 15.17 -23.52 51.93
C ALA A 13 14.01 -22.60 51.61
N VAL A 14 13.40 -22.00 52.61
CA VAL A 14 12.31 -21.00 52.44
C VAL A 14 12.84 -19.78 51.72
N ASN A 15 14.00 -19.28 52.04
CA ASN A 15 14.63 -18.14 51.38
C ASN A 15 14.95 -18.43 49.94
N ILE A 16 15.50 -19.59 49.61
CA ILE A 16 15.79 -20.02 48.26
C ILE A 16 14.51 -20.10 47.43
N CYS A 17 13.44 -20.68 47.97
CA CYS A 17 12.14 -20.75 47.30
C CYS A 17 11.55 -19.37 47.09
N SER A 18 11.66 -18.48 48.08
CA SER A 18 11.17 -17.10 47.96
C SER A 18 11.92 -16.32 46.88
N GLU A 19 13.24 -16.40 46.84
CA GLU A 19 14.09 -15.78 45.83
C GLU A 19 13.80 -16.34 44.44
N ALA A 20 13.65 -17.63 44.32
CA ALA A 20 13.30 -18.27 43.05
C ALA A 20 11.93 -17.80 42.52
N ARG A 21 10.96 -17.65 43.41
CA ARG A 21 9.64 -17.12 43.08
C ARG A 21 9.71 -15.68 42.64
N GLU A 22 10.42 -14.83 43.36
CA GLU A 22 10.63 -13.42 42.97
C GLU A 22 11.32 -13.30 41.63
N ASN A 23 12.38 -14.06 41.40
CA ASN A 23 13.11 -14.08 40.14
C ASN A 23 12.22 -14.56 38.99
N SER A 24 11.41 -15.57 39.23
CA SER A 24 10.44 -16.07 38.24
C SER A 24 9.39 -15.02 37.87
N GLU A 25 8.85 -14.32 38.86
CA GLU A 25 7.90 -13.23 38.64
C GLU A 25 8.51 -12.08 37.83
N LYS A 26 9.75 -11.70 38.14
CA LYS A 26 10.51 -10.68 37.39
C LYS A 26 10.73 -11.09 35.93
N ILE A 27 11.13 -12.34 35.73
CA ILE A 27 11.35 -12.89 34.37
C ILE A 27 10.07 -12.87 33.58
N ILE A 28 8.96 -13.29 34.17
CA ILE A 28 7.64 -13.27 33.52
C ILE A 28 7.21 -11.84 33.18
N ALA A 29 7.40 -10.90 34.11
CA ALA A 29 7.07 -9.50 33.90
C ALA A 29 7.89 -8.89 32.75
N LEU A 30 9.20 -9.16 32.73
CA LEU A 30 10.07 -8.71 31.62
C LEU A 30 9.71 -9.35 30.28
N ALA A 31 9.37 -10.62 30.29
CA ALA A 31 8.96 -11.33 29.09
C ALA A 31 7.65 -10.76 28.52
N ARG A 32 6.69 -10.46 29.39
CA ARG A 32 5.44 -9.80 28.98
C ARG A 32 5.67 -8.42 28.42
N GLU A 33 6.49 -7.62 29.09
CA GLU A 33 6.84 -6.28 28.62
C GLU A 33 7.54 -6.32 27.25
N TYR A 34 8.45 -7.25 27.08
CA TYR A 34 9.13 -7.48 25.80
C TYR A 34 8.15 -7.89 24.70
N ALA A 35 7.24 -8.82 25.01
CA ALA A 35 6.23 -9.28 24.08
C ALA A 35 5.28 -8.15 23.66
N GLU A 36 4.85 -7.33 24.61
CA GLU A 36 4.00 -6.17 24.32
C GLU A 36 4.70 -5.15 23.43
N ARG A 37 5.97 -4.87 23.69
CA ARG A 37 6.78 -3.99 22.82
C ARG A 37 6.94 -4.58 21.42
N LEU A 38 7.23 -5.84 21.32
CA LEU A 38 7.39 -6.53 20.05
C LEU A 38 6.10 -6.48 19.22
N ILE A 39 4.96 -6.73 19.85
CA ILE A 39 3.66 -6.64 19.20
C ILE A 39 3.38 -5.20 18.74
N SER A 40 3.63 -4.22 19.60
CA SER A 40 3.42 -2.81 19.27
C SER A 40 4.31 -2.35 18.11
N ASP A 41 5.59 -2.70 18.14
CA ASP A 41 6.55 -2.33 17.10
C ASP A 41 6.23 -3.03 15.78
N SER A 42 5.88 -4.31 15.81
CA SER A 42 5.47 -5.06 14.62
C SER A 42 4.21 -4.49 14.00
N LYS A 43 3.26 -4.06 14.83
CA LYS A 43 2.04 -3.42 14.37
C LYS A 43 2.33 -2.09 13.68
N LYS A 44 3.19 -1.27 14.25
CA LYS A 44 3.62 0.00 13.64
C LYS A 44 4.35 -0.21 12.32
N GLU A 45 5.25 -1.17 12.26
CA GLU A 45 5.93 -1.54 11.01
C GLU A 45 4.94 -1.98 9.95
N ALA A 46 4.00 -2.85 10.29
CA ALA A 46 2.97 -3.30 9.37
C ALA A 46 2.09 -2.16 8.87
N GLU A 47 1.70 -1.24 9.73
CA GLU A 47 0.93 -0.05 9.36
C GLU A 47 1.74 0.86 8.41
N ASN A 48 3.01 1.08 8.69
CA ASN A 48 3.89 1.88 7.84
C ASN A 48 4.10 1.23 6.47
N GLU A 49 4.33 -0.07 6.40
CA GLU A 49 4.45 -0.81 5.15
C GLU A 49 3.16 -0.77 4.33
N ALA A 50 2.02 -0.89 5.00
CA ALA A 50 0.72 -0.78 4.36
C ALA A 50 0.49 0.62 3.78
N LEU A 51 0.87 1.67 4.49
CA LEU A 51 0.80 3.06 4.01
C LEU A 51 1.71 3.30 2.81
N GLU A 52 2.95 2.81 2.86
CA GLU A 52 3.89 2.91 1.73
C GLU A 52 3.36 2.19 0.50
N LEU A 53 2.83 1.00 0.69
CA LEU A 53 2.23 0.21 -0.38
C LEU A 53 1.03 0.93 -0.99
N LEU A 54 0.15 1.46 -0.16
CA LEU A 54 -1.01 2.23 -0.59
C LEU A 54 -0.58 3.46 -1.40
N ASN A 55 0.40 4.22 -0.91
CA ASN A 55 0.93 5.40 -1.61
C ASN A 55 1.57 5.05 -2.95
N ARG A 56 2.24 3.89 -3.03
CA ARG A 56 2.81 3.39 -4.28
C ARG A 56 1.72 3.04 -5.28
N PHE A 57 0.69 2.35 -4.86
CA PHE A 57 -0.46 2.03 -5.71
C PHE A 57 -1.19 3.28 -6.20
N LEU A 58 -1.38 4.26 -5.34
CA LEU A 58 -2.01 5.53 -5.71
C LEU A 58 -1.19 6.29 -6.76
N ARG A 59 0.13 6.32 -6.61
CA ARG A 59 1.03 6.93 -7.60
C ARG A 59 0.98 6.21 -8.94
N GLU A 60 1.00 4.88 -8.94
CA GLU A 60 0.88 4.09 -10.16
C GLU A 60 -0.48 4.28 -10.85
N ALA A 61 -1.55 4.27 -10.07
CA ALA A 61 -2.90 4.49 -10.60
C ALA A 61 -3.03 5.89 -11.22
N LYS A 62 -2.46 6.90 -10.57
CA LYS A 62 -2.42 8.27 -11.10
C LYS A 62 -1.62 8.36 -12.41
N ARG A 63 -0.47 7.70 -12.46
CA ARG A 63 0.37 7.65 -13.66
C ARG A 63 -0.37 6.97 -14.83
N LYS A 64 -0.99 5.83 -14.57
CA LYS A 64 -1.79 5.12 -15.58
C LYS A 64 -2.96 5.96 -16.07
N ARG A 65 -3.63 6.65 -15.17
CA ARG A 65 -4.72 7.56 -15.51
C ARG A 65 -4.24 8.68 -16.44
N GLU A 66 -3.11 9.29 -16.14
CA GLU A 66 -2.51 10.34 -16.97
C GLU A 66 -2.11 9.81 -18.36
N GLU A 67 -1.55 8.61 -18.44
CA GLU A 67 -1.24 7.95 -19.71
C GLU A 67 -2.49 7.68 -20.53
N MET A 68 -3.53 7.13 -19.91
CA MET A 68 -4.81 6.88 -20.59
C MET A 68 -5.47 8.15 -21.09
N LEU A 69 -5.41 9.22 -20.31
CA LEU A 69 -5.94 10.53 -20.75
C LEU A 69 -5.17 11.08 -21.94
N ARG A 70 -3.85 10.97 -21.96
CA ARG A 70 -3.02 11.37 -23.10
C ARG A 70 -3.32 10.56 -24.35
N GLU A 71 -3.43 9.25 -24.22
CA GLU A 71 -3.78 8.36 -25.32
C GLU A 71 -5.17 8.69 -25.88
N ASN A 72 -6.12 8.95 -25.00
CA ASN A 72 -7.47 9.34 -25.41
C ASN A 72 -7.49 10.69 -26.14
N GLU A 73 -6.74 11.68 -25.66
CA GLU A 73 -6.60 12.97 -26.34
C GLU A 73 -5.99 12.80 -27.74
N GLU A 74 -4.95 11.98 -27.85
CA GLU A 74 -4.32 11.70 -29.13
C GLU A 74 -5.26 10.95 -30.08
N ASN A 75 -5.99 9.97 -29.58
CA ASN A 75 -6.98 9.25 -30.36
C ASN A 75 -8.12 10.15 -30.81
N LEU A 76 -8.59 11.05 -29.97
CA LEU A 76 -9.59 12.04 -30.31
C LEU A 76 -9.09 13.01 -31.40
N ARG A 77 -7.85 13.44 -31.30
CA ARG A 77 -7.22 14.29 -32.31
C ARG A 77 -7.13 13.59 -33.65
N ARG A 78 -6.72 12.33 -33.67
CA ARG A 78 -6.68 11.52 -34.91
C ARG A 78 -8.07 11.33 -35.52
N LEU A 79 -9.04 11.09 -34.67
CA LEU A 79 -10.44 10.97 -35.09
C LEU A 79 -10.96 12.26 -35.74
N ARG A 80 -10.66 13.40 -35.12
CA ARG A 80 -11.02 14.73 -35.69
C ARG A 80 -10.34 14.96 -37.02
N MET A 81 -9.05 14.64 -37.14
CA MET A 81 -8.34 14.77 -38.41
C MET A 81 -8.94 13.91 -39.51
N LYS A 82 -9.29 12.67 -39.19
CA LYS A 82 -9.98 11.78 -40.13
C LYS A 82 -11.36 12.31 -40.54
N ALA A 83 -12.10 12.83 -39.57
CA ALA A 83 -13.43 13.42 -39.83
C ALA A 83 -13.30 14.67 -40.70
N GLU A 84 -12.34 15.54 -40.48
CA GLU A 84 -12.06 16.70 -41.28
C GLU A 84 -11.69 16.34 -42.73
N LYS A 85 -10.82 15.36 -42.92
CA LYS A 85 -10.45 14.85 -44.25
C LYS A 85 -11.64 14.27 -44.99
N ARG A 86 -12.50 13.53 -44.31
CA ARG A 86 -13.72 12.99 -44.91
C ARG A 86 -14.71 14.11 -45.29
N MET A 87 -14.81 15.12 -44.43
CA MET A 87 -15.64 16.28 -44.70
C MET A 87 -15.14 17.04 -45.91
N ASP A 88 -13.84 17.30 -46.02
CA ASP A 88 -13.21 17.96 -47.17
C ASP A 88 -13.42 17.17 -48.47
N ARG A 89 -13.28 15.85 -48.42
CA ARG A 89 -13.56 14.96 -49.57
C ARG A 89 -15.03 15.00 -49.96
N ALA A 90 -15.92 15.02 -49.02
CA ALA A 90 -17.35 15.10 -49.27
C ALA A 90 -17.69 16.43 -49.92
N VAL A 91 -17.15 17.53 -49.43
CA VAL A 91 -17.31 18.87 -50.00
C VAL A 91 -16.75 18.93 -51.42
N GLU A 92 -15.52 18.42 -51.63
CA GLU A 92 -14.91 18.33 -52.97
C GLU A 92 -15.77 17.55 -53.96
N THR A 93 -16.27 16.41 -53.52
CA THR A 93 -17.14 15.57 -54.37
C THR A 93 -18.43 16.29 -54.76
N ILE A 94 -19.04 16.99 -53.83
CA ILE A 94 -20.25 17.79 -54.10
C ILE A 94 -19.94 18.96 -55.02
N VAL A 95 -18.89 19.70 -54.79
CA VAL A 95 -18.46 20.83 -55.61
C VAL A 95 -18.14 20.36 -57.03
N ASN A 96 -17.38 19.28 -57.20
CA ASN A 96 -17.04 18.71 -58.49
C ASN A 96 -18.27 18.22 -59.25
N ALA A 97 -19.23 17.63 -58.54
CA ALA A 97 -20.49 17.19 -59.14
C ALA A 97 -21.33 18.38 -59.65
N VAL A 98 -21.40 19.45 -58.89
CA VAL A 98 -22.09 20.67 -59.21
C VAL A 98 -21.41 21.38 -60.43
N VAL A 99 -20.07 21.52 -60.34
CA VAL A 99 -19.30 22.12 -61.44
C VAL A 99 -19.39 21.28 -62.72
N GLY A 100 -19.31 19.96 -62.60
CA GLY A 100 -19.47 19.05 -63.72
C GLY A 100 -20.88 19.17 -64.35
N LYS A 101 -21.91 19.33 -63.58
CA LYS A 101 -23.30 19.53 -64.03
C LYS A 101 -23.48 20.88 -64.70
N LEU A 102 -22.86 21.93 -64.21
CA LEU A 102 -22.84 23.23 -64.78
C LEU A 102 -22.10 23.29 -66.14
N LYS A 103 -21.07 22.49 -66.32
CA LYS A 103 -20.32 22.39 -67.59
C LYS A 103 -21.06 21.63 -68.68
N ILE A 104 -21.94 20.76 -68.34
CA ILE A 104 -22.72 19.94 -69.26
C ILE A 104 -23.96 20.75 -69.81
N GLU A 105 -24.47 21.62 -68.99
CA GLU A 105 -25.54 22.54 -69.37
C GLU A 105 -24.98 23.76 -70.15
#